data_5dae352bb2c988fc63c2a35da5c63f54
#
_entry.id   5dae352bb2c988fc63c2a35da5c63f54
#
_cell.length_a   1.000
_cell.length_b   1.000
_cell.length_c   1.000
_cell.angle_alpha   90.00
_cell.angle_beta   90.00
_cell.angle_gamma   90.00
#
_symmetry.space_group_name_H-M   'P 1'
#
loop_
_entity.id
_entity.type
_entity.pdbx_description
1 polymer ?
#
loop_
_entity_poly.entity_id
_entity_poly.type
_entity_poly.pdbx_seq_one_letter_code
_entity_poly.pdbx_strand_id
1 'polypeptide(L)'
;EMMQPVNRMAKITKIVLQLSLLFGINPYIAKLRFSDIPDLSETFGPKAIHVAYFTGTDGPHRKTTMQIMNADGKILGYGKLSRMKYIRPYICHEADTLAHVAAMGLRSAIIPCVLACRKQSNLTLLLTDSRKSLVQKTTNHIGVVHLNFLNELRKQTKSVGAKLLL
;
A
#
# COMPACT_ATOMS: atom_id res chain seq x y z
N GLU A 1 -12.74 8.08 3.55
CA GLU A 1 -11.86 8.61 4.62
C GLU A 1 -10.40 8.54 4.19
N MET A 2 -10.02 9.47 3.35
CA MET A 2 -8.63 9.69 3.00
C MET A 2 -7.89 10.18 4.25
N MET A 3 -6.90 9.42 4.71
CA MET A 3 -6.04 9.72 5.85
C MET A 3 -6.77 10.17 7.12
N GLN A 4 -6.80 9.33 8.12
CA GLN A 4 -7.04 9.82 9.47
C GLN A 4 -5.80 10.61 9.92
N PRO A 5 -5.94 11.89 10.25
CA PRO A 5 -4.82 12.70 10.68
C PRO A 5 -4.25 12.17 12.00
N VAL A 6 -2.96 11.87 12.01
CA VAL A 6 -2.26 11.26 13.15
C VAL A 6 -2.02 12.26 14.29
N ASN A 7 -2.00 13.57 14.00
CA ASN A 7 -1.75 14.61 15.00
C ASN A 7 -2.71 15.80 14.84
N ARG A 8 -2.71 16.71 15.84
CA ARG A 8 -3.59 17.90 15.86
C ARG A 8 -3.37 18.81 14.65
N MET A 9 -2.12 19.00 14.21
CA MET A 9 -1.79 19.84 13.06
C MET A 9 -2.37 19.26 11.77
N ALA A 10 -2.26 17.95 11.55
CA ALA A 10 -2.84 17.27 10.39
C ALA A 10 -4.38 17.37 10.38
N LYS A 11 -5.06 17.39 11.55
CA LYS A 11 -6.49 17.65 11.65
C LYS A 11 -6.85 19.06 11.19
N ILE A 12 -6.11 20.05 11.64
CA ILE A 12 -6.32 21.45 11.26
C ILE A 12 -6.08 21.61 9.74
N THR A 13 -4.99 21.08 9.21
CA THR A 13 -4.68 21.11 7.77
C THR A 13 -5.79 20.47 6.95
N LYS A 14 -6.35 19.33 7.40
CA LYS A 14 -7.48 18.67 6.72
C LYS A 14 -8.71 19.57 6.69
N ILE A 15 -9.05 20.22 7.81
CA ILE A 15 -10.20 21.13 7.89
C ILE A 15 -9.99 22.35 6.97
N VAL A 16 -8.81 22.97 7.02
CA VAL A 16 -8.46 24.11 6.15
C VAL A 16 -8.56 23.71 4.68
N LEU A 17 -8.04 22.54 4.29
CA LEU A 17 -8.13 22.03 2.92
C LEU A 17 -9.60 21.77 2.50
N GLN A 18 -10.40 21.19 3.38
CA GLN A 18 -11.83 20.98 3.12
C GLN A 18 -12.59 22.29 2.93
N LEU A 19 -12.34 23.28 3.78
CA LEU A 19 -12.94 24.61 3.67
C LEU A 19 -12.47 25.31 2.38
N SER A 20 -11.17 25.25 2.05
CA SER A 20 -10.67 25.84 0.81
C SER A 20 -11.27 25.23 -0.46
N LEU A 21 -11.56 23.92 -0.44
CA LEU A 21 -12.29 23.27 -1.54
C LEU A 21 -13.75 23.72 -1.63
N LEU A 22 -14.43 23.91 -0.49
CA LEU A 22 -15.80 24.41 -0.44
C LEU A 22 -15.90 25.86 -0.95
N PHE A 23 -14.90 26.70 -0.67
CA PHE A 23 -14.85 28.09 -1.15
C PHE A 23 -14.26 28.25 -2.55
N GLY A 24 -14.05 27.16 -3.29
CA GLY A 24 -13.63 27.24 -4.70
C GLY A 24 -12.17 27.65 -4.91
N ILE A 25 -11.30 27.61 -3.89
CA ILE A 25 -9.88 27.97 -3.97
C ILE A 25 -9.07 26.88 -4.73
N ASN A 26 -9.77 25.88 -5.28
CA ASN A 26 -9.22 24.76 -6.04
C ASN A 26 -8.30 25.13 -7.23
N PRO A 27 -8.45 26.28 -7.97
CA PRO A 27 -7.55 26.61 -9.07
C PRO A 27 -6.09 26.90 -8.63
N TYR A 28 -5.86 27.22 -7.38
CA TYR A 28 -4.53 27.52 -6.82
C TYR A 28 -3.78 26.28 -6.32
N ILE A 29 -4.46 25.14 -6.16
CA ILE A 29 -3.79 23.88 -5.85
C ILE A 29 -3.23 23.35 -7.18
N ALA A 30 -1.89 23.32 -7.30
CA ALA A 30 -1.21 22.82 -8.48
C ALA A 30 -1.76 21.45 -8.86
N LYS A 31 -2.44 21.35 -9.99
CA LYS A 31 -2.87 20.07 -10.55
C LYS A 31 -1.62 19.35 -11.02
N LEU A 32 -1.09 18.47 -10.16
CA LEU A 32 -0.02 17.57 -10.54
C LEU A 32 -0.56 16.66 -11.65
N ARG A 33 -0.20 16.95 -12.90
CA ARG A 33 -0.46 16.05 -14.03
C ARG A 33 0.54 14.90 -13.93
N PHE A 34 0.07 13.76 -13.47
CA PHE A 34 0.83 12.52 -13.62
C PHE A 34 0.65 12.05 -15.07
N SER A 35 1.65 12.32 -15.91
CA SER A 35 1.60 12.05 -17.34
C SER A 35 1.54 10.55 -17.70
N ASP A 36 1.87 9.67 -16.78
CA ASP A 36 1.92 8.24 -17.05
C ASP A 36 1.34 7.48 -15.87
N ILE A 37 0.04 7.61 -15.66
CA ILE A 37 -0.68 6.78 -14.68
C ILE A 37 -0.79 5.38 -15.29
N PRO A 38 -0.27 4.34 -14.64
CA PRO A 38 -0.46 2.98 -15.13
C PRO A 38 -1.95 2.65 -15.26
N ASP A 39 -2.33 1.98 -16.34
CA ASP A 39 -3.69 1.49 -16.46
C ASP A 39 -3.99 0.47 -15.36
N LEU A 40 -4.96 0.79 -14.52
CA LEU A 40 -5.40 -0.02 -13.40
C LEU A 40 -6.63 -0.86 -13.74
N SER A 41 -7.23 -0.64 -14.92
CA SER A 41 -8.48 -1.27 -15.34
C SER A 41 -8.37 -2.78 -15.48
N GLU A 42 -7.21 -3.27 -15.92
CA GLU A 42 -6.94 -4.72 -15.99
C GLU A 42 -6.98 -5.41 -14.62
N THR A 43 -6.58 -4.70 -13.55
CA THR A 43 -6.46 -5.32 -12.20
C THR A 43 -7.73 -5.10 -11.38
N PHE A 44 -8.32 -3.92 -11.44
CA PHE A 44 -9.45 -3.52 -10.60
C PHE A 44 -10.76 -3.38 -11.37
N GLY A 45 -10.72 -3.63 -12.69
CA GLY A 45 -11.85 -3.42 -13.58
C GLY A 45 -12.14 -1.93 -13.84
N PRO A 46 -13.13 -1.62 -14.68
CA PRO A 46 -13.49 -0.24 -15.05
C PRO A 46 -14.04 0.59 -13.88
N LYS A 47 -14.24 -0.03 -12.72
CA LYS A 47 -14.75 0.61 -11.50
C LYS A 47 -13.66 1.32 -10.67
N ALA A 48 -12.38 1.15 -11.01
CA ALA A 48 -11.27 1.83 -10.33
C ALA A 48 -11.13 3.27 -10.85
N ILE A 49 -11.84 4.20 -10.25
CA ILE A 49 -12.05 5.53 -10.81
C ILE A 49 -11.24 6.60 -10.09
N HIS A 50 -10.97 6.39 -8.79
CA HIS A 50 -10.28 7.38 -7.97
C HIS A 50 -8.96 6.82 -7.44
N VAL A 51 -7.89 7.57 -7.65
CA VAL A 51 -6.56 7.23 -7.12
C VAL A 51 -6.02 8.41 -6.31
N ALA A 52 -5.72 8.14 -5.06
CA ALA A 52 -5.00 9.09 -4.22
C ALA A 52 -3.53 8.72 -4.18
N TYR A 53 -2.65 9.67 -4.47
CA TYR A 53 -1.20 9.50 -4.48
C TYR A 53 -0.58 10.08 -3.22
N PHE A 54 0.30 9.32 -2.60
CA PHE A 54 1.09 9.72 -1.45
C PHE A 54 2.56 9.63 -1.82
N THR A 55 3.16 10.77 -2.09
CA THR A 55 4.62 10.85 -2.25
C THR A 55 5.23 10.93 -0.87
N GLY A 56 6.01 9.93 -0.47
CA GLY A 56 6.71 9.96 0.82
C GLY A 56 7.63 11.18 0.97
N THR A 57 8.26 11.30 2.13
CA THR A 57 9.28 12.32 2.41
C THR A 57 10.36 12.29 1.33
N ASP A 58 10.88 13.45 0.94
CA ASP A 58 11.99 13.53 0.00
C ASP A 58 13.21 12.78 0.54
N GLY A 59 13.75 11.90 -0.29
CA GLY A 59 14.89 11.09 0.08
C GLY A 59 15.23 10.06 -0.99
N PRO A 60 16.41 9.43 -0.89
CA PRO A 60 16.89 8.48 -1.89
C PRO A 60 16.00 7.24 -2.04
N HIS A 61 15.19 6.91 -1.02
CA HIS A 61 14.30 5.75 -1.03
C HIS A 61 12.82 6.11 -1.27
N ARG A 62 12.56 7.27 -1.85
CA ARG A 62 11.19 7.75 -2.10
C ARG A 62 10.42 6.80 -3.01
N LYS A 63 9.28 6.34 -2.51
CA LYS A 63 8.27 5.59 -3.25
C LYS A 63 6.99 6.40 -3.30
N THR A 64 6.22 6.25 -4.37
CA THR A 64 4.86 6.76 -4.41
C THR A 64 3.91 5.63 -4.03
N THR A 65 3.09 5.85 -3.03
CA THR A 65 2.01 4.93 -2.65
C THR A 65 0.70 5.43 -3.23
N MET A 66 -0.12 4.52 -3.71
CA MET A 66 -1.44 4.81 -4.26
C MET A 66 -2.50 4.13 -3.42
N GLN A 67 -3.60 4.82 -3.18
CA GLN A 67 -4.84 4.25 -2.68
C GLN A 67 -5.86 4.27 -3.81
N ILE A 68 -6.36 3.11 -4.19
CA ILE A 68 -7.25 2.90 -5.33
C ILE A 68 -8.66 2.68 -4.79
N MET A 69 -9.62 3.45 -5.29
CA MET A 69 -10.99 3.48 -4.80
C MET A 69 -11.99 3.41 -5.96
N ASN A 70 -13.18 2.89 -5.67
CA ASN A 70 -14.32 2.99 -6.59
C ASN A 70 -15.03 4.36 -6.46
N ALA A 71 -16.10 4.55 -7.24
CA ALA A 71 -16.90 5.78 -7.24
C ALA A 71 -17.50 6.10 -5.86
N ASP A 72 -17.83 5.08 -5.07
CA ASP A 72 -18.42 5.23 -3.74
C ASP A 72 -17.35 5.51 -2.65
N GLY A 73 -16.08 5.65 -3.03
CA GLY A 73 -14.97 5.85 -2.10
C GLY A 73 -14.52 4.59 -1.35
N LYS A 74 -15.05 3.41 -1.72
CA LYS A 74 -14.58 2.13 -1.16
C LYS A 74 -13.19 1.82 -1.66
N ILE A 75 -12.27 1.51 -0.75
CA ILE A 75 -10.90 1.13 -1.08
C ILE A 75 -10.89 -0.25 -1.71
N LEU A 76 -10.43 -0.34 -2.95
CA LEU A 76 -10.26 -1.59 -3.70
C LEU A 76 -8.90 -2.21 -3.43
N GLY A 77 -7.85 -1.38 -3.32
CA GLY A 77 -6.49 -1.84 -3.11
C GLY A 77 -5.51 -0.70 -2.92
N TYR A 78 -4.25 -1.09 -2.85
CA TYR A 78 -3.12 -0.19 -2.72
C TYR A 78 -2.10 -0.48 -3.82
N GLY A 79 -1.35 0.55 -4.20
CA GLY A 79 -0.24 0.43 -5.11
C GLY A 79 1.02 1.08 -4.55
N LYS A 80 2.17 0.54 -4.95
CA LYS A 80 3.48 1.17 -4.74
C LYS A 80 4.18 1.26 -6.08
N LEU A 81 4.65 2.45 -6.42
CA LEU A 81 5.37 2.65 -7.65
C LEU A 81 6.67 3.43 -7.43
N SER A 82 7.65 3.15 -8.28
CA SER A 82 8.86 3.96 -8.39
C SER A 82 9.42 3.93 -9.82
N ARG A 83 9.93 5.08 -10.23
CA ARG A 83 10.71 5.24 -11.47
C ARG A 83 12.22 5.18 -11.21
N MET A 84 12.64 5.27 -9.96
CA MET A 84 14.05 5.24 -9.58
C MET A 84 14.63 3.84 -9.78
N LYS A 85 15.64 3.72 -10.65
CA LYS A 85 16.26 2.45 -11.05
C LYS A 85 16.68 1.59 -9.85
N TYR A 86 17.22 2.21 -8.81
CA TYR A 86 17.70 1.52 -7.60
C TYR A 86 16.59 1.15 -6.61
N ILE A 87 15.38 1.76 -6.71
CA ILE A 87 14.22 1.42 -5.84
C ILE A 87 13.38 0.31 -6.44
N ARG A 88 13.35 0.18 -7.77
CA ARG A 88 12.51 -0.79 -8.47
C ARG A 88 12.72 -2.24 -8.02
N PRO A 89 13.97 -2.72 -7.78
CA PRO A 89 14.20 -4.07 -7.25
C PRO A 89 13.54 -4.29 -5.88
N TYR A 90 13.52 -3.29 -5.00
CA TYR A 90 12.90 -3.42 -3.68
C TYR A 90 11.38 -3.58 -3.77
N ILE A 91 10.72 -2.94 -4.74
CA ILE A 91 9.28 -3.12 -4.98
C ILE A 91 9.00 -4.55 -5.45
N CYS A 92 9.85 -5.10 -6.34
CA CYS A 92 9.74 -6.50 -6.77
C CYS A 92 9.96 -7.46 -5.60
N HIS A 93 11.00 -7.23 -4.82
CA HIS A 93 11.30 -8.05 -3.65
C HIS A 93 10.16 -8.01 -2.61
N GLU A 94 9.52 -6.87 -2.44
CA GLU A 94 8.33 -6.75 -1.59
C GLU A 94 7.17 -7.61 -2.13
N ALA A 95 6.94 -7.62 -3.45
CA ALA A 95 5.94 -8.46 -4.07
C ALA A 95 6.22 -9.96 -3.86
N ASP A 96 7.47 -10.38 -4.08
CA ASP A 96 7.89 -11.76 -3.91
C ASP A 96 7.78 -12.19 -2.44
N THR A 97 8.17 -11.31 -1.51
CA THR A 97 8.04 -11.56 -0.06
C THR A 97 6.58 -11.70 0.36
N LEU A 98 5.69 -10.81 -0.10
CA LEU A 98 4.26 -10.90 0.20
C LEU A 98 3.66 -12.19 -0.35
N ALA A 99 3.98 -12.57 -1.58
CA ALA A 99 3.53 -13.81 -2.18
C ALA A 99 4.03 -15.03 -1.41
N HIS A 100 5.30 -15.03 -1.00
CA HIS A 100 5.90 -16.11 -0.23
C HIS A 100 5.25 -16.25 1.15
N VAL A 101 5.07 -15.15 1.88
CA VAL A 101 4.43 -15.16 3.21
C VAL A 101 2.95 -15.56 3.12
N ALA A 102 2.24 -15.12 2.06
CA ALA A 102 0.87 -15.55 1.82
C ALA A 102 0.76 -17.07 1.57
N ALA A 103 1.73 -17.64 0.85
CA ALA A 103 1.80 -19.08 0.57
C ALA A 103 2.09 -19.92 1.83
N MET A 104 2.62 -19.34 2.89
CA MET A 104 2.82 -20.03 4.18
C MET A 104 1.51 -20.36 4.90
N GLY A 105 0.37 -19.74 4.51
CA GLY A 105 -0.93 -20.03 5.11
C GLY A 105 -1.03 -19.67 6.58
N LEU A 106 -0.44 -18.54 6.99
CA LEU A 106 -0.44 -18.07 8.37
C LEU A 106 -1.87 -17.86 8.88
N ARG A 107 -2.16 -18.36 10.08
CA ARG A 107 -3.49 -18.24 10.74
C ARG A 107 -3.59 -17.00 11.63
N SER A 108 -2.45 -16.53 12.14
CA SER A 108 -2.36 -15.40 13.07
C SER A 108 -2.31 -14.04 12.38
N ALA A 109 -2.17 -13.99 11.04
CA ALA A 109 -2.09 -12.76 10.28
C ALA A 109 -2.81 -12.86 8.93
N ILE A 110 -3.41 -11.75 8.53
CA ILE A 110 -4.01 -11.60 7.20
C ILE A 110 -3.00 -10.85 6.33
N ILE A 111 -2.47 -11.54 5.33
CA ILE A 111 -1.49 -10.99 4.40
C ILE A 111 -2.21 -10.38 3.18
N PRO A 112 -1.87 -9.15 2.77
CA PRO A 112 -2.39 -8.59 1.52
C PRO A 112 -2.03 -9.47 0.33
N CYS A 113 -2.99 -9.70 -0.56
CA CYS A 113 -2.77 -10.46 -1.78
C CYS A 113 -2.08 -9.57 -2.83
N VAL A 114 -1.02 -10.06 -3.45
CA VAL A 114 -0.41 -9.42 -4.61
C VAL A 114 -1.30 -9.66 -5.81
N LEU A 115 -1.90 -8.58 -6.34
CA LEU A 115 -2.76 -8.61 -7.52
C LEU A 115 -1.95 -8.51 -8.81
N ALA A 116 -0.91 -7.69 -8.81
CA ALA A 116 0.01 -7.55 -9.92
C ALA A 116 1.37 -6.96 -9.47
N CYS A 117 2.44 -7.40 -10.13
CA CYS A 117 3.74 -6.72 -10.09
C CYS A 117 4.21 -6.49 -11.52
N ARG A 118 4.11 -5.24 -11.99
CA ARG A 118 4.41 -4.86 -13.38
C ARG A 118 5.76 -4.16 -13.46
N LYS A 119 6.64 -4.68 -14.31
CA LYS A 119 7.96 -4.09 -14.60
C LYS A 119 7.91 -3.49 -16.00
N GLN A 120 8.01 -2.18 -16.09
CA GLN A 120 8.18 -1.46 -17.34
C GLN A 120 9.60 -0.90 -17.44
N SER A 121 10.00 -0.39 -18.61
CA SER A 121 11.34 0.14 -18.83
C SER A 121 11.74 1.22 -17.81
N ASN A 122 10.82 2.11 -17.48
CA ASN A 122 11.04 3.27 -16.60
C ASN A 122 10.24 3.24 -15.28
N LEU A 123 9.46 2.18 -15.01
CA LEU A 123 8.54 2.11 -13.88
C LEU A 123 8.43 0.68 -13.34
N THR A 124 8.35 0.54 -12.03
CA THR A 124 7.87 -0.69 -11.39
C THR A 124 6.67 -0.37 -10.51
N LEU A 125 5.62 -1.16 -10.66
CA LEU A 125 4.34 -1.03 -9.97
C LEU A 125 3.97 -2.34 -9.29
N LEU A 126 3.74 -2.28 -7.98
CA LEU A 126 3.13 -3.35 -7.19
C LEU A 126 1.70 -2.96 -6.84
N LEU A 127 0.75 -3.85 -7.09
CA LEU A 127 -0.65 -3.71 -6.70
C LEU A 127 -1.03 -4.81 -5.72
N THR A 128 -1.70 -4.43 -4.64
CA THR A 128 -2.22 -5.34 -3.61
C THR A 128 -3.70 -5.08 -3.36
N ASP A 129 -4.41 -6.09 -2.90
CA ASP A 129 -5.78 -5.91 -2.42
C ASP A 129 -5.84 -5.09 -1.12
N SER A 130 -7.05 -4.68 -0.75
CA SER A 130 -7.29 -4.02 0.54
C SER A 130 -7.83 -5.01 1.56
N ARG A 131 -7.07 -5.25 2.62
CA ARG A 131 -7.50 -6.05 3.79
C ARG A 131 -7.93 -5.17 4.96
N LYS A 132 -8.07 -3.87 4.76
CA LYS A 132 -8.33 -2.89 5.83
C LYS A 132 -9.63 -3.17 6.60
N SER A 133 -10.65 -3.69 5.95
CA SER A 133 -11.92 -4.07 6.60
C SER A 133 -11.81 -5.28 7.52
N LEU A 134 -10.75 -6.09 7.37
CA LEU A 134 -10.51 -7.30 8.15
C LEU A 134 -9.54 -7.06 9.31
N VAL A 135 -8.89 -5.90 9.34
CA VAL A 135 -7.87 -5.59 10.34
C VAL A 135 -8.51 -5.00 11.57
N GLN A 136 -8.24 -5.60 12.72
CA GLN A 136 -8.59 -5.02 14.02
C GLN A 136 -7.61 -3.90 14.40
N LYS A 137 -8.11 -2.93 15.16
CA LYS A 137 -7.28 -1.85 15.66
C LYS A 137 -6.25 -2.43 16.65
N THR A 138 -4.97 -2.32 16.31
CA THR A 138 -3.89 -2.80 17.19
C THR A 138 -3.67 -1.83 18.34
N THR A 139 -3.27 -2.37 19.50
CA THR A 139 -2.74 -1.59 20.60
C THR A 139 -1.30 -1.15 20.28
N ASN A 140 -0.83 -0.06 20.90
CA ASN A 140 0.53 0.44 20.72
C ASN A 140 1.60 -0.45 21.40
N HIS A 141 1.22 -1.60 21.91
CA HIS A 141 2.10 -2.51 22.63
C HIS A 141 2.16 -3.87 21.92
N ILE A 142 3.32 -4.51 21.99
CA ILE A 142 3.48 -5.89 21.56
C ILE A 142 2.67 -6.77 22.49
N GLY A 143 1.61 -7.37 21.96
CA GLY A 143 0.71 -8.27 22.69
C GLY A 143 0.82 -9.72 22.20
N VAL A 144 0.03 -10.59 22.78
CA VAL A 144 -0.03 -12.04 22.48
C VAL A 144 -0.22 -12.30 20.98
N VAL A 145 -1.03 -11.50 20.29
CA VAL A 145 -1.28 -11.63 18.84
C VAL A 145 0.02 -11.49 18.04
N HIS A 146 0.86 -10.51 18.39
CA HIS A 146 2.15 -10.30 17.72
C HIS A 146 3.12 -11.46 18.00
N LEU A 147 3.15 -11.97 19.23
CA LEU A 147 3.98 -13.12 19.60
C LEU A 147 3.54 -14.39 18.88
N ASN A 148 2.23 -14.62 18.76
CA ASN A 148 1.68 -15.74 18.01
C ASN A 148 2.09 -15.69 16.54
N PHE A 149 1.98 -14.52 15.92
CA PHE A 149 2.43 -14.32 14.54
C PHE A 149 3.92 -14.64 14.37
N LEU A 150 4.79 -14.09 15.23
CA LEU A 150 6.22 -14.35 15.17
C LEU A 150 6.57 -15.83 15.39
N ASN A 151 5.88 -16.50 16.32
CA ASN A 151 6.07 -17.92 16.57
C ASN A 151 5.62 -18.79 15.39
N GLU A 152 4.49 -18.44 14.77
CA GLU A 152 3.99 -19.14 13.59
C GLU A 152 4.95 -18.96 12.41
N LEU A 153 5.39 -17.73 12.14
CA LEU A 153 6.37 -17.42 11.11
C LEU A 153 7.67 -18.20 11.33
N ARG A 154 8.20 -18.23 12.56
CA ARG A 154 9.41 -18.99 12.90
C ARG A 154 9.26 -20.48 12.64
N LYS A 155 8.11 -21.06 12.95
CA LYS A 155 7.85 -22.50 12.71
C LYS A 155 7.86 -22.81 11.21
N GLN A 156 7.20 -21.97 10.40
CA GLN A 156 7.14 -22.15 8.97
C GLN A 156 8.51 -21.98 8.29
N THR A 157 9.31 -20.98 8.70
CA THR A 157 10.64 -20.74 8.13
C THR A 157 11.64 -21.82 8.52
N LYS A 158 11.56 -22.39 9.73
CA LYS A 158 12.44 -23.52 10.13
C LYS A 158 12.18 -24.77 9.31
N SER A 159 10.92 -25.06 8.96
CA SER A 159 10.57 -26.24 8.16
C SER A 159 11.11 -26.15 6.73
N VAL A 160 11.22 -24.95 6.18
CA VAL A 160 11.81 -24.71 4.86
C VAL A 160 13.33 -24.86 4.89
N GLY A 161 14.00 -24.34 5.91
CA GLY A 161 15.45 -24.49 6.08
C GLY A 161 15.91 -25.94 6.22
N ALA A 162 15.13 -26.78 6.92
CA ALA A 162 15.44 -28.21 7.06
C ALA A 162 15.29 -28.99 5.74
N LYS A 163 14.40 -28.57 4.83
CA LYS A 163 14.24 -29.20 3.51
C LYS A 163 15.32 -28.81 2.49
N LEU A 164 16.03 -27.72 2.71
CA LEU A 164 17.12 -27.26 1.84
C LEU A 164 18.48 -27.87 2.20
N LEU A 165 18.57 -28.56 3.33
CA LEU A 165 19.80 -29.20 3.84
C LEU A 165 19.79 -30.72 3.67
N LEU A 166 18.77 -31.31 3.06
CA LEU A 166 18.65 -32.69 2.64
C LEU A 166 18.65 -32.82 1.11
#